data_561bc0bb1e47a8f9af30af57a44a8338
#
_entry.id   561bc0bb1e47a8f9af30af57a44a8338
#
_cell.length_a   1.000
_cell.length_b   1.000
_cell.length_c   1.000
_cell.angle_alpha   90.00
_cell.angle_beta   90.00
_cell.angle_gamma   90.00
#
_symmetry.space_group_name_H-M   'P 1'
#
loop_
_entity.id
_entity.type
_entity.pdbx_description
1 polymer ?
#
loop_
_entity_poly.entity_id
_entity_poly.type
_entity_poly.pdbx_seq_one_letter_code
_entity_poly.pdbx_strand_id
1 'polypeptide(L)'
;MRKILVIATFLCSLTAQAMPDNIKLVGQGQFSYLFWDLYQAQLYTTDGSWSNYQQSSPVVLKLTYQRDISKADFIEATVDQWEHLQGKVSGQHKDWANQLDKLWTDVKKGDQLSCVLLPDSTVQFYFNDKLLGDVTDPAFGPAFLDIWLSDKTSAPKLRRQLLQL
;
A
#
# COMPACT_ATOMS: atom_id res chain seq x y z
N MET A 1 17.88 53.58 25.60
CA MET A 1 18.39 52.35 24.99
C MET A 1 17.21 51.40 24.74
N ARG A 2 16.74 51.32 23.49
CA ARG A 2 15.62 50.45 23.08
C ARG A 2 16.19 49.09 22.67
N LYS A 3 15.87 48.06 23.44
CA LYS A 3 16.23 46.66 23.09
C LYS A 3 15.22 46.17 22.04
N ILE A 4 15.68 45.91 20.80
CA ILE A 4 14.91 45.29 19.74
C ILE A 4 14.98 43.76 19.97
N LEU A 5 13.85 43.17 20.31
CA LEU A 5 13.69 41.72 20.43
C LEU A 5 13.42 41.17 19.04
N VAL A 6 14.40 40.52 18.42
CA VAL A 6 14.22 39.80 17.12
C VAL A 6 13.62 38.45 17.43
N ILE A 7 12.34 38.27 17.14
CA ILE A 7 11.66 36.97 17.19
C ILE A 7 11.97 36.25 15.86
N ALA A 8 12.87 35.27 15.92
CA ALA A 8 13.11 34.35 14.80
C ALA A 8 11.95 33.36 14.73
N THR A 9 11.05 33.60 13.79
CA THR A 9 9.98 32.62 13.43
C THR A 9 10.60 31.47 12.67
N PHE A 10 10.73 30.33 13.31
CA PHE A 10 11.13 29.07 12.67
C PHE A 10 9.94 28.56 11.86
N LEU A 11 9.92 28.81 10.54
CA LEU A 11 8.99 28.16 9.63
C LEU A 11 9.40 26.69 9.51
N CYS A 12 8.71 25.83 10.22
CA CYS A 12 8.78 24.39 9.99
C CYS A 12 8.09 24.10 8.66
N SER A 13 8.87 23.98 7.60
CA SER A 13 8.37 23.53 6.27
C SER A 13 7.94 22.08 6.42
N LEU A 14 6.63 21.83 6.54
CA LEU A 14 6.02 20.52 6.35
C LEU A 14 6.24 20.15 4.88
N THR A 15 7.28 19.35 4.61
CA THR A 15 7.44 18.72 3.30
C THR A 15 6.29 17.72 3.14
N ALA A 16 5.29 18.05 2.34
CA ALA A 16 4.30 17.10 1.90
C ALA A 16 5.06 15.98 1.17
N GLN A 17 5.05 14.79 1.73
CA GLN A 17 5.69 13.63 1.14
C GLN A 17 4.82 13.18 -0.03
N ALA A 18 5.28 13.42 -1.26
CA ALA A 18 4.61 13.01 -2.48
C ALA A 18 4.94 11.54 -2.79
N MET A 19 4.08 10.89 -3.56
CA MET A 19 4.39 9.57 -4.11
C MET A 19 5.68 9.63 -4.94
N PRO A 20 6.47 8.53 -5.02
CA PRO A 20 7.68 8.49 -5.83
C PRO A 20 7.40 8.84 -7.30
N ASP A 21 8.14 9.81 -7.86
CA ASP A 21 7.93 10.30 -9.24
C ASP A 21 8.63 9.44 -10.31
N ASN A 22 9.72 8.75 -9.93
CA ASN A 22 10.56 7.98 -10.87
C ASN A 22 10.25 6.48 -10.80
N ILE A 23 8.99 6.11 -11.06
CA ILE A 23 8.56 4.71 -11.09
C ILE A 23 7.99 4.36 -12.46
N LYS A 24 8.18 3.09 -12.86
CA LYS A 24 7.69 2.54 -14.13
C LYS A 24 6.75 1.37 -13.86
N LEU A 25 5.73 1.25 -14.69
CA LEU A 25 4.78 0.14 -14.61
C LEU A 25 5.50 -1.19 -14.87
N VAL A 26 5.36 -2.13 -13.94
CA VAL A 26 5.74 -3.54 -14.13
C VAL A 26 4.61 -4.25 -14.85
N GLY A 27 3.40 -4.22 -14.28
CA GLY A 27 2.24 -4.85 -14.83
C GLY A 27 0.95 -4.41 -14.17
N GLN A 28 -0.17 -4.82 -14.77
CA GLN A 28 -1.51 -4.46 -14.27
C GLN A 28 -2.51 -5.57 -14.54
N GLY A 29 -3.54 -5.64 -13.72
CA GLY A 29 -4.59 -6.62 -13.87
C GLY A 29 -5.84 -6.27 -13.10
N GLN A 30 -6.92 -6.98 -13.43
CA GLN A 30 -8.23 -6.84 -12.82
C GLN A 30 -8.42 -7.92 -11.76
N PHE A 31 -8.85 -7.53 -10.56
CA PHE A 31 -9.34 -8.45 -9.55
C PHE A 31 -10.86 -8.49 -9.57
N SER A 32 -11.40 -9.68 -9.77
CA SER A 32 -12.84 -9.94 -9.73
C SER A 32 -13.12 -11.06 -8.74
N TYR A 33 -14.20 -10.92 -7.98
CA TYR A 33 -14.69 -11.95 -7.09
C TYR A 33 -16.11 -12.33 -7.47
N LEU A 34 -16.33 -13.62 -7.74
CA LEU A 34 -17.56 -14.15 -8.35
C LEU A 34 -17.86 -13.44 -9.68
N PHE A 35 -18.92 -12.61 -9.71
CA PHE A 35 -19.33 -11.85 -10.90
C PHE A 35 -19.03 -10.36 -10.81
N TRP A 36 -18.24 -9.95 -9.82
CA TRP A 36 -18.03 -8.54 -9.51
C TRP A 36 -16.58 -8.14 -9.67
N ASP A 37 -16.35 -7.12 -10.48
CA ASP A 37 -15.06 -6.45 -10.56
C ASP A 37 -14.89 -5.57 -9.32
N LEU A 38 -13.86 -5.86 -8.53
CA LEU A 38 -13.60 -5.16 -7.27
C LEU A 38 -12.64 -3.99 -7.47
N TYR A 39 -11.51 -4.25 -8.12
CA TYR A 39 -10.51 -3.21 -8.41
C TYR A 39 -9.61 -3.60 -9.58
N GLN A 40 -9.01 -2.58 -10.18
CA GLN A 40 -7.85 -2.71 -11.04
C GLN A 40 -6.59 -2.49 -10.22
N ALA A 41 -5.61 -3.39 -10.33
CA ALA A 41 -4.33 -3.30 -9.66
C ALA A 41 -3.21 -2.97 -10.65
N GLN A 42 -2.27 -2.12 -10.23
CA GLN A 42 -1.10 -1.73 -10.99
C GLN A 42 0.12 -1.82 -10.07
N LEU A 43 1.18 -2.48 -10.54
CA LEU A 43 2.45 -2.61 -9.83
C LEU A 43 3.50 -1.74 -10.52
N TYR A 44 4.24 -0.97 -9.74
CA TYR A 44 5.33 -0.11 -10.22
C TYR A 44 6.59 -0.36 -9.42
N THR A 45 7.73 -0.21 -10.08
CA THR A 45 9.08 -0.20 -9.48
C THR A 45 9.93 0.87 -10.15
N THR A 46 11.14 1.10 -9.69
CA THR A 46 12.03 2.11 -10.29
C THR A 46 12.34 1.84 -11.76
N ASP A 47 12.57 0.58 -12.13
CA ASP A 47 13.00 0.19 -13.48
C ASP A 47 11.88 -0.44 -14.33
N GLY A 48 10.72 -0.71 -13.74
CA GLY A 48 9.60 -1.38 -14.41
C GLY A 48 9.76 -2.89 -14.49
N SER A 49 10.62 -3.47 -13.67
CA SER A 49 10.82 -4.92 -13.55
C SER A 49 10.60 -5.40 -12.12
N TRP A 50 10.30 -6.68 -11.96
CA TRP A 50 10.18 -7.32 -10.66
C TRP A 50 11.28 -8.36 -10.46
N SER A 51 11.98 -8.25 -9.34
CA SER A 51 12.94 -9.27 -8.87
C SER A 51 12.58 -9.74 -7.45
N ASN A 52 12.66 -8.83 -6.49
CA ASN A 52 12.26 -9.03 -5.11
C ASN A 52 12.07 -7.66 -4.43
N TYR A 53 11.58 -7.64 -3.19
CA TYR A 53 11.28 -6.40 -2.48
C TYR A 53 12.48 -5.45 -2.30
N GLN A 54 13.69 -5.98 -2.11
CA GLN A 54 14.88 -5.17 -1.89
C GLN A 54 15.41 -4.55 -3.18
N GLN A 55 15.48 -5.34 -4.26
CA GLN A 55 16.04 -4.89 -5.54
C GLN A 55 15.07 -4.01 -6.33
N SER A 56 13.76 -4.23 -6.17
CA SER A 56 12.72 -3.50 -6.89
C SER A 56 12.22 -2.25 -6.15
N SER A 57 12.74 -1.97 -4.96
CA SER A 57 12.29 -0.84 -4.12
C SER A 57 12.66 0.53 -4.75
N PRO A 58 11.78 1.55 -4.66
CA PRO A 58 10.46 1.49 -4.06
C PRO A 58 9.49 0.63 -4.87
N VAL A 59 8.63 -0.13 -4.17
CA VAL A 59 7.56 -0.92 -4.78
C VAL A 59 6.24 -0.22 -4.53
N VAL A 60 5.50 0.08 -5.58
CA VAL A 60 4.18 0.73 -5.47
C VAL A 60 3.12 -0.20 -6.01
N LEU A 61 2.16 -0.54 -5.17
CA LEU A 61 0.93 -1.21 -5.58
C LEU A 61 -0.23 -0.22 -5.48
N LYS A 62 -0.84 0.10 -6.62
CA LYS A 62 -1.99 1.01 -6.73
C LYS A 62 -3.25 0.20 -7.05
N LEU A 63 -4.29 0.38 -6.25
CA LEU A 63 -5.61 -0.21 -6.45
C LEU A 63 -6.61 0.88 -6.79
N THR A 64 -7.29 0.77 -7.93
CA THR A 64 -8.39 1.65 -8.33
C THR A 64 -9.70 0.88 -8.18
N TYR A 65 -10.54 1.31 -7.24
CA TYR A 65 -11.75 0.58 -6.87
C TYR A 65 -12.85 0.77 -7.89
N GLN A 66 -13.57 -0.31 -8.16
CA GLN A 66 -14.71 -0.32 -9.09
C GLN A 66 -16.05 -0.43 -8.37
N ARG A 67 -16.01 -0.52 -7.04
CA ARG A 67 -17.15 -0.60 -6.13
C ARG A 67 -16.86 0.09 -4.82
N ASP A 68 -17.93 0.40 -4.10
CA ASP A 68 -17.85 0.85 -2.72
C ASP A 68 -17.49 -0.34 -1.83
N ILE A 69 -16.50 -0.18 -0.94
CA ILE A 69 -16.07 -1.19 0.03
C ILE A 69 -15.89 -0.47 1.36
N SER A 70 -16.47 -1.02 2.43
CA SER A 70 -16.26 -0.46 3.76
C SER A 70 -14.85 -0.74 4.27
N LYS A 71 -14.33 0.15 5.11
CA LYS A 71 -13.05 -0.06 5.78
C LYS A 71 -13.01 -1.39 6.56
N ALA A 72 -14.11 -1.74 7.21
CA ALA A 72 -14.22 -2.98 7.97
C ALA A 72 -14.04 -4.22 7.07
N ASP A 73 -14.74 -4.28 5.92
CA ASP A 73 -14.59 -5.37 4.96
C ASP A 73 -13.17 -5.45 4.40
N PHE A 74 -12.52 -4.30 4.23
CA PHE A 74 -11.15 -4.19 3.76
C PHE A 74 -10.16 -4.82 4.74
N ILE A 75 -10.29 -4.51 6.02
CA ILE A 75 -9.42 -5.04 7.08
C ILE A 75 -9.66 -6.53 7.26
N GLU A 76 -10.94 -6.96 7.28
CA GLU A 76 -11.30 -8.38 7.36
C GLU A 76 -10.67 -9.16 6.21
N ALA A 77 -10.84 -8.70 4.96
CA ALA A 77 -10.24 -9.34 3.79
C ALA A 77 -8.70 -9.40 3.88
N THR A 78 -8.04 -8.37 4.41
CA THR A 78 -6.59 -8.35 4.61
C THR A 78 -6.15 -9.41 5.61
N VAL A 79 -6.86 -9.54 6.74
CA VAL A 79 -6.58 -10.55 7.77
C VAL A 79 -6.80 -11.96 7.23
N ASP A 80 -7.86 -12.19 6.47
CA ASP A 80 -8.16 -13.47 5.83
C ASP A 80 -7.07 -13.87 4.83
N GLN A 81 -6.52 -12.91 4.07
CA GLN A 81 -5.41 -13.19 3.17
C GLN A 81 -4.13 -13.54 3.93
N TRP A 82 -3.83 -12.91 5.05
CA TRP A 82 -2.70 -13.32 5.89
C TRP A 82 -2.89 -14.71 6.46
N GLU A 83 -4.11 -15.07 6.88
CA GLU A 83 -4.42 -16.44 7.32
C GLU A 83 -4.22 -17.45 6.18
N HIS A 84 -4.71 -17.14 4.98
CA HIS A 84 -4.52 -17.97 3.79
C HIS A 84 -3.04 -18.20 3.47
N LEU A 85 -2.21 -17.15 3.52
CA LEU A 85 -0.78 -17.23 3.19
C LEU A 85 0.05 -17.97 4.24
N GLN A 86 -0.30 -17.84 5.52
CA GLN A 86 0.52 -18.33 6.65
C GLN A 86 -0.13 -19.44 7.46
N GLY A 87 -1.37 -19.81 7.16
CA GLY A 87 -2.13 -20.85 7.85
C GLY A 87 -2.67 -20.43 9.22
N LYS A 88 -2.38 -19.22 9.69
CA LYS A 88 -2.88 -18.68 10.96
C LYS A 88 -2.76 -17.16 11.03
N VAL A 89 -3.61 -16.55 11.82
CA VAL A 89 -3.49 -15.14 12.21
C VAL A 89 -2.63 -15.04 13.48
N SER A 90 -1.52 -14.32 13.42
CA SER A 90 -0.64 -14.06 14.57
C SER A 90 -1.06 -12.81 15.35
N GLY A 91 -0.47 -12.60 16.55
CA GLY A 91 -0.59 -11.33 17.28
C GLY A 91 -0.13 -10.13 16.47
N GLN A 92 0.98 -10.29 15.73
CA GLN A 92 1.51 -9.25 14.87
C GLN A 92 0.52 -8.85 13.75
N HIS A 93 -0.18 -9.80 13.13
CA HIS A 93 -1.23 -9.51 12.14
C HIS A 93 -2.37 -8.67 12.75
N LYS A 94 -2.75 -8.95 14.00
CA LYS A 94 -3.79 -8.17 14.71
C LYS A 94 -3.31 -6.75 15.00
N ASP A 95 -2.04 -6.58 15.39
CA ASP A 95 -1.46 -5.27 15.63
C ASP A 95 -1.40 -4.44 14.32
N TRP A 96 -1.03 -5.07 13.20
CA TRP A 96 -1.08 -4.43 11.89
C TRP A 96 -2.51 -4.06 11.46
N ALA A 97 -3.46 -4.96 11.65
CA ALA A 97 -4.87 -4.67 11.36
C ALA A 97 -5.39 -3.46 12.17
N ASN A 98 -5.01 -3.35 13.46
CA ASN A 98 -5.33 -2.19 14.28
C ASN A 98 -4.67 -0.89 13.79
N GLN A 99 -3.47 -0.95 13.22
CA GLN A 99 -2.82 0.21 12.60
C GLN A 99 -3.55 0.63 11.32
N LEU A 100 -3.90 -0.34 10.45
CA LEU A 100 -4.65 -0.08 9.22
C LEU A 100 -6.02 0.52 9.50
N ASP A 101 -6.70 0.09 10.57
CA ASP A 101 -8.00 0.65 10.98
C ASP A 101 -7.92 2.16 11.32
N LYS A 102 -6.79 2.61 11.82
CA LYS A 102 -6.55 4.03 12.11
C LYS A 102 -6.17 4.85 10.87
N LEU A 103 -5.58 4.19 9.86
CA LEU A 103 -5.11 4.84 8.63
C LEU A 103 -6.16 4.87 7.52
N TRP A 104 -6.84 3.75 7.32
CA TRP A 104 -7.75 3.59 6.19
C TRP A 104 -9.13 4.19 6.42
N THR A 105 -9.84 4.38 5.32
CA THR A 105 -11.24 4.85 5.28
C THR A 105 -12.04 3.96 4.34
N ASP A 106 -13.36 4.13 4.32
CA ASP A 106 -14.19 3.54 3.28
C ASP A 106 -13.73 4.03 1.91
N VAL A 107 -13.81 3.16 0.91
CA VAL A 107 -13.53 3.51 -0.48
C VAL A 107 -14.82 3.46 -1.29
N LYS A 108 -14.90 4.33 -2.28
CA LYS A 108 -15.99 4.37 -3.26
C LYS A 108 -15.47 4.00 -4.64
N LYS A 109 -16.38 3.66 -5.52
CA LYS A 109 -16.05 3.46 -6.93
C LYS A 109 -15.29 4.66 -7.50
N GLY A 110 -14.12 4.41 -8.06
CA GLY A 110 -13.21 5.42 -8.62
C GLY A 110 -12.11 5.85 -7.67
N ASP A 111 -12.21 5.58 -6.36
CA ASP A 111 -11.14 5.88 -5.41
C ASP A 111 -9.92 5.02 -5.64
N GLN A 112 -8.77 5.56 -5.25
CA GLN A 112 -7.47 4.89 -5.35
C GLN A 112 -6.84 4.75 -3.96
N LEU A 113 -6.36 3.55 -3.65
CA LEU A 113 -5.48 3.29 -2.51
C LEU A 113 -4.13 2.82 -3.05
N SER A 114 -3.06 3.46 -2.63
CA SER A 114 -1.70 3.07 -2.99
C SER A 114 -0.92 2.67 -1.75
N CYS A 115 -0.19 1.54 -1.87
CA CYS A 115 0.79 1.06 -0.91
C CYS A 115 2.18 1.28 -1.51
N VAL A 116 3.04 2.00 -0.82
CA VAL A 116 4.42 2.31 -1.24
C VAL A 116 5.39 1.71 -0.24
N LEU A 117 6.08 0.65 -0.61
CA LEU A 117 7.19 0.09 0.17
C LEU A 117 8.48 0.82 -0.19
N LEU A 118 9.02 1.56 0.76
CA LEU A 118 10.26 2.35 0.63
C LEU A 118 11.52 1.49 0.85
N PRO A 119 12.70 1.97 0.41
CA PRO A 119 13.98 1.26 0.61
C PRO A 119 14.35 0.99 2.07
N ASP A 120 13.87 1.80 3.01
CA ASP A 120 14.07 1.63 4.46
C ASP A 120 13.06 0.66 5.11
N SER A 121 12.27 -0.03 4.29
CA SER A 121 11.18 -0.95 4.69
C SER A 121 9.95 -0.28 5.30
N THR A 122 9.86 1.04 5.33
CA THR A 122 8.64 1.76 5.69
C THR A 122 7.60 1.59 4.58
N VAL A 123 6.35 1.34 4.96
CA VAL A 123 5.22 1.33 4.04
C VAL A 123 4.38 2.58 4.25
N GLN A 124 4.18 3.33 3.17
CA GLN A 124 3.30 4.48 3.13
C GLN A 124 1.99 4.14 2.42
N PHE A 125 0.87 4.60 2.97
CA PHE A 125 -0.44 4.50 2.32
C PHE A 125 -0.91 5.86 1.83
N TYR A 126 -1.42 5.88 0.60
CA TYR A 126 -2.00 7.06 -0.03
C TYR A 126 -3.43 6.77 -0.46
N PHE A 127 -4.32 7.72 -0.22
CA PHE A 127 -5.70 7.71 -0.70
C PHE A 127 -5.93 8.88 -1.64
N ASN A 128 -6.27 8.60 -2.91
CA ASN A 128 -6.40 9.61 -3.96
C ASN A 128 -5.20 10.58 -3.97
N ASP A 129 -3.97 9.99 -3.97
CA ASP A 129 -2.67 10.67 -3.95
C ASP A 129 -2.36 11.48 -2.67
N LYS A 130 -3.23 11.43 -1.65
CA LYS A 130 -2.99 12.05 -0.34
C LYS A 130 -2.43 11.03 0.64
N LEU A 131 -1.30 11.35 1.28
CA LEU A 131 -0.72 10.50 2.33
C LEU A 131 -1.69 10.33 3.51
N LEU A 132 -1.99 9.07 3.85
CA LEU A 132 -2.76 8.71 5.04
C LEU A 132 -1.87 8.53 6.27
N GLY A 133 -0.70 7.94 6.08
CA GLY A 133 0.28 7.62 7.11
C GLY A 133 1.16 6.45 6.71
N ASP A 134 1.92 5.95 7.65
CA ASP A 134 2.93 4.92 7.45
C ASP A 134 2.86 3.78 8.47
N VAL A 135 3.43 2.63 8.10
CA VAL A 135 3.71 1.49 8.96
C VAL A 135 5.22 1.22 8.88
N THR A 136 5.90 1.33 10.01
CA THR A 136 7.37 1.26 10.07
C THR A 136 7.92 -0.12 10.44
N ASP A 137 7.06 -1.10 10.75
CA ASP A 137 7.49 -2.47 10.99
C ASP A 137 8.05 -3.08 9.69
N PRO A 138 9.35 -3.45 9.62
CA PRO A 138 9.98 -3.92 8.40
C PRO A 138 9.39 -5.23 7.86
N ALA A 139 8.72 -6.01 8.68
CA ALA A 139 8.05 -7.23 8.27
C ALA A 139 6.69 -6.98 7.59
N PHE A 140 6.10 -5.80 7.81
CA PHE A 140 4.77 -5.48 7.30
C PHE A 140 4.72 -5.41 5.77
N GLY A 141 5.66 -4.71 5.14
CA GLY A 141 5.67 -4.47 3.70
C GLY A 141 5.60 -5.75 2.87
N PRO A 142 6.55 -6.69 3.05
CA PRO A 142 6.48 -8.00 2.40
C PRO A 142 5.20 -8.77 2.73
N ALA A 143 4.80 -8.83 3.99
CA ALA A 143 3.59 -9.57 4.40
C ALA A 143 2.30 -9.00 3.77
N PHE A 144 2.21 -7.68 3.59
CA PHE A 144 1.07 -7.04 2.96
C PHE A 144 1.08 -7.24 1.44
N LEU A 145 2.21 -6.99 0.79
CA LEU A 145 2.32 -7.12 -0.66
C LEU A 145 2.24 -8.58 -1.14
N ASP A 146 2.61 -9.54 -0.31
CA ASP A 146 2.48 -10.98 -0.58
C ASP A 146 1.03 -11.42 -0.81
N ILE A 147 0.04 -10.65 -0.37
CA ILE A 147 -1.37 -10.87 -0.70
C ILE A 147 -1.56 -10.94 -2.22
N TRP A 148 -0.78 -10.17 -3.00
CA TRP A 148 -0.84 -10.16 -4.46
C TRP A 148 0.37 -10.82 -5.13
N LEU A 149 1.57 -10.74 -4.53
CA LEU A 149 2.83 -11.07 -5.20
C LEU A 149 3.39 -12.44 -4.84
N SER A 150 2.97 -13.05 -3.73
CA SER A 150 3.36 -14.40 -3.34
C SER A 150 2.89 -15.46 -4.37
N ASP A 151 3.67 -16.52 -4.54
CA ASP A 151 3.28 -17.72 -5.30
C ASP A 151 2.07 -18.44 -4.68
N LYS A 152 1.81 -18.18 -3.38
CA LYS A 152 0.68 -18.73 -2.62
C LYS A 152 -0.55 -17.80 -2.59
N THR A 153 -0.53 -16.69 -3.33
CA THR A 153 -1.69 -15.78 -3.36
C THR A 153 -2.99 -16.48 -3.76
N SER A 154 -4.10 -16.06 -3.18
CA SER A 154 -5.44 -16.51 -3.60
C SER A 154 -5.86 -15.98 -4.98
N ALA A 155 -5.08 -15.05 -5.57
CA ALA A 155 -5.34 -14.42 -6.87
C ALA A 155 -4.21 -14.71 -7.90
N PRO A 156 -3.92 -15.98 -8.27
CA PRO A 156 -2.77 -16.32 -9.11
C PRO A 156 -2.84 -15.74 -10.52
N LYS A 157 -4.04 -15.51 -11.06
CA LYS A 157 -4.21 -14.83 -12.34
C LYS A 157 -3.75 -13.38 -12.27
N LEU A 158 -4.16 -12.65 -11.25
CA LEU A 158 -3.76 -11.27 -11.04
C LEU A 158 -2.25 -11.16 -10.81
N ARG A 159 -1.67 -12.05 -10.00
CA ARG A 159 -0.23 -12.12 -9.80
C ARG A 159 0.53 -12.22 -11.12
N ARG A 160 0.14 -13.14 -12.01
CA ARG A 160 0.78 -13.28 -13.34
C ARG A 160 0.72 -11.98 -14.15
N GLN A 161 -0.40 -11.27 -14.09
CA GLN A 161 -0.58 -10.00 -14.79
C GLN A 161 0.28 -8.88 -14.19
N LEU A 162 0.38 -8.82 -12.85
CA LEU A 162 1.20 -7.83 -12.16
C LEU A 162 2.70 -8.03 -12.38
N LEU A 163 3.14 -9.29 -12.41
CA LEU A 163 4.56 -9.66 -12.52
C LEU A 163 5.01 -9.98 -13.95
N GLN A 164 4.11 -9.91 -14.93
CA GLN A 164 4.37 -10.23 -16.35
C GLN A 164 4.91 -11.67 -16.55
N LEU A 165 4.31 -12.67 -15.85
CA LEU A 165 4.69 -14.10 -15.87
C LEU A 165 3.84 -14.91 -16.84
#